data_616bc11dca83d771ae7359387453f78b
#
_entry.id   616bc11dca83d771ae7359387453f78b
#
_cell.length_a   1.000
_cell.length_b   1.000
_cell.length_c   1.000
_cell.angle_alpha   90.00
_cell.angle_beta   90.00
_cell.angle_gamma   90.00
#
_symmetry.space_group_name_H-M   'P 1'
#
loop_
_entity.id
_entity.type
_entity.pdbx_description
1 polymer ?
#
loop_
_entity_poly.entity_id
_entity_poly.type
_entity_poly.pdbx_seq_one_letter_code
_entity_poly.pdbx_strand_id
1 'polypeptide(L)'
;MVKRFWDRAWGPFPRGEYNIWHGMVRRCCNPGDPGFPSYGGRGIGVSARWRDDFMAFFADLGPRPSPGHSLDRLDNARGYEPDNCRWATRSQQQRNRTRRANAVGACYLPKKDRWQARINIHARAVFLGTFKSKEEAMAAYRGARVSAQMINRIVLDATEVKRIVSSE
;
A
#
# COMPACT_ATOMS: atom_id res chain seq x y z
N MET A 1 39.16 -21.71 11.30
CA MET A 1 37.79 -21.18 11.38
C MET A 1 37.06 -21.52 10.09
N VAL A 2 36.17 -22.50 10.09
CA VAL A 2 35.47 -22.94 8.87
C VAL A 2 34.49 -21.82 8.48
N LYS A 3 34.73 -21.16 7.33
CA LYS A 3 33.80 -20.18 6.78
C LYS A 3 32.48 -20.90 6.53
N ARG A 4 31.39 -20.43 7.15
CA ARG A 4 30.06 -20.98 6.95
C ARG A 4 29.69 -20.83 5.46
N PHE A 5 28.81 -21.69 4.94
CA PHE A 5 28.31 -21.67 3.55
C PHE A 5 27.90 -20.26 3.05
N TRP A 6 27.37 -19.43 3.93
CA TRP A 6 27.00 -18.03 3.71
C TRP A 6 28.13 -17.14 3.25
N ASP A 7 29.31 -17.23 3.95
CA ASP A 7 30.45 -16.36 3.75
C ASP A 7 31.06 -16.52 2.37
N ARG A 8 30.79 -17.66 1.69
CA ARG A 8 31.30 -17.95 0.34
C ARG A 8 30.41 -17.42 -0.76
N ALA A 9 29.08 -17.44 -0.57
CA ALA A 9 28.10 -17.10 -1.60
C ALA A 9 27.55 -15.66 -1.48
N TRP A 10 27.43 -15.14 -0.25
CA TRP A 10 26.67 -13.92 0.03
C TRP A 10 27.37 -12.95 0.98
N GLY A 11 28.61 -13.25 1.43
CA GLY A 11 29.31 -12.44 2.42
C GLY A 11 28.80 -12.67 3.86
N PRO A 12 28.99 -11.72 4.80
CA PRO A 12 28.59 -11.89 6.20
C PRO A 12 27.07 -12.12 6.31
N PHE A 13 26.67 -12.98 7.28
CA PHE A 13 25.26 -13.33 7.50
C PHE A 13 24.35 -12.10 7.57
N PRO A 14 23.30 -12.01 6.76
CA PRO A 14 22.45 -10.82 6.62
C PRO A 14 21.45 -10.73 7.78
N ARG A 15 21.95 -10.34 8.97
CA ARG A 15 21.14 -10.25 10.21
C ARG A 15 19.95 -9.33 10.09
N GLY A 16 20.05 -8.24 9.31
CA GLY A 16 18.96 -7.30 9.08
C GLY A 16 17.78 -7.95 8.40
N GLU A 17 18.05 -8.65 7.31
CA GLU A 17 17.05 -9.36 6.50
C GLU A 17 16.49 -10.57 7.26
N TYR A 18 17.33 -11.28 8.01
CA TYR A 18 16.87 -12.36 8.88
C TYR A 18 15.87 -11.89 9.93
N ASN A 19 16.14 -10.76 10.60
CA ASN A 19 15.23 -10.20 11.58
C ASN A 19 13.89 -9.77 10.95
N ILE A 20 13.93 -9.23 9.72
CA ILE A 20 12.72 -8.86 8.97
C ILE A 20 11.92 -10.12 8.61
N TRP A 21 12.57 -11.14 8.08
CA TRP A 21 11.95 -12.43 7.76
C TRP A 21 11.34 -13.10 9.00
N HIS A 22 12.12 -13.23 10.08
CA HIS A 22 11.65 -13.82 11.32
C HIS A 22 10.45 -13.07 11.91
N GLY A 23 10.48 -11.73 11.90
CA GLY A 23 9.36 -10.91 12.34
C GLY A 23 8.12 -11.08 11.43
N MET A 24 8.31 -11.25 10.12
CA MET A 24 7.23 -11.54 9.18
C MET A 24 6.57 -12.89 9.48
N VAL A 25 7.35 -13.96 9.61
CA VAL A 25 6.83 -15.29 9.92
C VAL A 25 6.10 -15.29 11.26
N ARG A 26 6.70 -14.68 12.28
CA ARG A 26 6.12 -14.63 13.63
C ARG A 26 4.74 -13.94 13.65
N ARG A 27 4.60 -12.76 13.07
CA ARG A 27 3.31 -12.05 13.04
C ARG A 27 2.23 -12.71 12.16
N CYS A 28 2.63 -13.55 11.20
CA CYS A 28 1.69 -14.26 10.35
C CYS A 28 1.30 -15.65 10.89
N CYS A 29 2.20 -16.32 11.62
CA CYS A 29 2.03 -17.72 11.98
C CYS A 29 1.89 -17.97 13.50
N ASN A 30 2.25 -17.00 14.36
CA ASN A 30 2.18 -17.17 15.81
C ASN A 30 1.03 -16.39 16.42
N PRO A 31 -0.06 -17.03 16.88
CA PRO A 31 -1.19 -16.36 17.54
C PRO A 31 -0.81 -15.54 18.78
N GLY A 32 0.30 -15.88 19.46
CA GLY A 32 0.82 -15.14 20.61
C GLY A 32 1.60 -13.85 20.26
N ASP A 33 1.85 -13.59 18.97
CA ASP A 33 2.53 -12.35 18.56
C ASP A 33 1.59 -11.15 18.62
N PRO A 34 1.99 -10.01 19.21
CA PRO A 34 1.16 -8.80 19.26
C PRO A 34 0.69 -8.30 17.88
N GLY A 35 1.44 -8.59 16.82
CA GLY A 35 1.09 -8.25 15.45
C GLY A 35 0.09 -9.20 14.80
N PHE A 36 -0.09 -10.42 15.34
CA PHE A 36 -0.91 -11.47 14.73
C PHE A 36 -2.34 -11.01 14.39
N PRO A 37 -3.08 -10.28 15.25
CA PRO A 37 -4.43 -9.82 14.91
C PRO A 37 -4.50 -8.95 13.64
N SER A 38 -3.40 -8.28 13.28
CA SER A 38 -3.31 -7.42 12.09
C SER A 38 -2.79 -8.15 10.86
N TYR A 39 -2.23 -9.36 11.00
CA TYR A 39 -1.64 -10.17 9.93
C TYR A 39 -2.25 -11.57 9.85
N GLY A 40 -1.73 -12.56 10.56
CA GLY A 40 -2.24 -13.93 10.54
C GLY A 40 -3.71 -14.04 10.91
N GLY A 41 -4.15 -13.29 11.91
CA GLY A 41 -5.56 -13.19 12.32
C GLY A 41 -6.50 -12.61 11.25
N ARG A 42 -5.96 -11.98 10.22
CA ARG A 42 -6.69 -11.50 9.03
C ARG A 42 -6.52 -12.41 7.81
N GLY A 43 -5.91 -13.58 7.96
CA GLY A 43 -5.64 -14.50 6.88
C GLY A 43 -4.40 -14.15 6.02
N ILE A 44 -3.55 -13.21 6.46
CA ILE A 44 -2.31 -12.90 5.77
C ILE A 44 -1.29 -13.98 6.12
N GLY A 45 -1.02 -14.86 5.17
CA GLY A 45 -0.07 -15.96 5.31
C GLY A 45 1.33 -15.64 4.78
N VAL A 46 2.21 -16.61 4.94
CA VAL A 46 3.54 -16.67 4.31
C VAL A 46 3.59 -17.92 3.44
N SER A 47 4.14 -17.81 2.23
CA SER A 47 4.30 -18.96 1.34
C SER A 47 5.06 -20.09 2.05
N ALA A 48 4.71 -21.34 1.76
CA ALA A 48 5.39 -22.51 2.34
C ALA A 48 6.91 -22.45 2.09
N ARG A 49 7.32 -21.94 0.92
CA ARG A 49 8.72 -21.78 0.55
C ARG A 49 9.49 -20.84 1.50
N TRP A 50 8.88 -19.80 2.03
CA TRP A 50 9.53 -18.80 2.89
C TRP A 50 9.29 -19.01 4.37
N ARG A 51 8.25 -19.78 4.74
CA ARG A 51 7.83 -19.90 6.12
C ARG A 51 8.91 -20.54 7.00
N ASP A 52 9.56 -21.56 6.47
CA ASP A 52 10.52 -22.37 7.22
C ASP A 52 11.96 -22.22 6.71
N ASP A 53 12.17 -21.49 5.60
CA ASP A 53 13.46 -21.33 4.93
C ASP A 53 13.78 -19.85 4.66
N PHE A 54 14.65 -19.29 5.53
CA PHE A 54 15.19 -17.94 5.34
C PHE A 54 15.98 -17.80 4.05
N MET A 55 16.67 -18.87 3.61
CA MET A 55 17.50 -18.79 2.41
C MET A 55 16.68 -18.68 1.14
N ALA A 56 15.57 -19.38 1.08
CA ALA A 56 14.63 -19.25 -0.01
C ALA A 56 14.09 -17.79 -0.08
N PHE A 57 13.74 -17.21 1.08
CA PHE A 57 13.33 -15.81 1.17
C PHE A 57 14.44 -14.85 0.68
N PHE A 58 15.67 -15.05 1.14
CA PHE A 58 16.79 -14.20 0.78
C PHE A 58 17.22 -14.35 -0.69
N ALA A 59 17.15 -15.58 -1.23
CA ALA A 59 17.44 -15.83 -2.64
C ALA A 59 16.42 -15.15 -3.58
N ASP A 60 15.15 -15.14 -3.22
CA ASP A 60 14.08 -14.57 -4.04
C ASP A 60 14.05 -13.03 -4.00
N LEU A 61 14.35 -12.41 -2.85
CA LEU A 61 14.28 -10.94 -2.68
C LEU A 61 15.64 -10.24 -2.77
N GLY A 62 16.72 -10.98 -2.60
CA GLY A 62 18.07 -10.42 -2.51
C GLY A 62 18.31 -9.58 -1.24
N PRO A 63 19.51 -8.96 -1.16
CA PRO A 63 19.87 -8.08 -0.04
C PRO A 63 19.01 -6.82 -0.02
N ARG A 64 18.74 -6.33 1.17
CA ARG A 64 18.04 -5.06 1.39
C ARG A 64 18.87 -3.89 0.85
N PRO A 65 18.36 -3.06 -0.08
CA PRO A 65 19.15 -2.01 -0.74
C PRO A 65 19.71 -0.96 0.21
N SER A 66 19.01 -0.64 1.30
CA SER A 66 19.48 0.26 2.35
C SER A 66 18.65 0.10 3.64
N PRO A 67 19.13 0.62 4.79
CA PRO A 67 18.36 0.64 6.04
C PRO A 67 16.99 1.33 5.94
N GLY A 68 16.80 2.20 4.96
CA GLY A 68 15.52 2.89 4.71
C GLY A 68 14.47 2.06 3.97
N HIS A 69 14.83 0.87 3.46
CA HIS A 69 13.88 -0.04 2.83
C HIS A 69 13.30 -1.00 3.87
N SER A 70 12.10 -1.45 3.66
CA SER A 70 11.43 -2.51 4.44
C SER A 70 10.61 -3.41 3.52
N LEU A 71 10.30 -4.59 4.00
CA LEU A 71 9.51 -5.57 3.25
C LEU A 71 8.08 -5.03 3.02
N ASP A 72 7.66 -4.97 1.78
CA ASP A 72 6.35 -4.49 1.33
C ASP A 72 5.67 -5.52 0.44
N ARG A 73 4.36 -5.69 0.59
CA ARG A 73 3.55 -6.51 -0.31
C ARG A 73 2.97 -5.64 -1.40
N LEU A 74 3.08 -6.05 -2.65
CA LEU A 74 2.51 -5.33 -3.80
C LEU A 74 0.99 -5.26 -3.69
N ASP A 75 0.36 -6.39 -3.44
CA ASP A 75 -1.06 -6.50 -3.12
C ASP A 75 -1.25 -6.81 -1.63
N ASN A 76 -1.88 -5.89 -0.91
CA ASN A 76 -2.14 -6.03 0.52
C ASN A 76 -3.23 -7.07 0.86
N ALA A 77 -4.00 -7.54 -0.12
CA ALA A 77 -4.98 -8.61 0.05
C ALA A 77 -4.34 -10.00 0.01
N ARG A 78 -3.16 -10.13 -0.61
CA ARG A 78 -2.39 -11.38 -0.69
C ARG A 78 -1.40 -11.52 0.47
N GLY A 79 -0.86 -12.74 0.63
CA GLY A 79 0.17 -13.08 1.60
C GLY A 79 1.59 -12.62 1.21
N TYR A 80 2.56 -13.03 2.01
CA TYR A 80 3.98 -12.85 1.70
C TYR A 80 4.45 -13.99 0.78
N GLU A 81 4.69 -13.66 -0.47
CA GLU A 81 5.02 -14.56 -1.56
C GLU A 81 6.08 -13.93 -2.46
N PRO A 82 6.90 -14.72 -3.19
CA PRO A 82 7.97 -14.20 -4.03
C PRO A 82 7.52 -13.16 -5.06
N ASP A 83 6.38 -13.39 -5.70
CA ASP A 83 5.80 -12.50 -6.73
C ASP A 83 5.02 -11.32 -6.15
N ASN A 84 4.72 -11.33 -4.85
CA ASN A 84 3.95 -10.30 -4.17
C ASN A 84 4.77 -9.43 -3.23
N CYS A 85 6.07 -9.65 -3.08
CA CYS A 85 6.91 -8.94 -2.13
C CYS A 85 8.06 -8.20 -2.80
N ARG A 86 8.47 -7.09 -2.17
CA ARG A 86 9.63 -6.30 -2.60
C ARG A 86 10.23 -5.54 -1.42
N TRP A 87 11.46 -5.08 -1.59
CA TRP A 87 12.02 -4.03 -0.77
C TRP A 87 11.45 -2.68 -1.20
N ALA A 88 10.90 -1.92 -0.27
CA ALA A 88 10.30 -0.62 -0.57
C ALA A 88 10.69 0.44 0.45
N THR A 89 10.87 1.67 -0.03
CA THR A 89 11.05 2.85 0.82
C THR A 89 9.74 3.22 1.51
N ARG A 90 9.82 4.02 2.58
CA ARG A 90 8.64 4.50 3.30
C ARG A 90 7.65 5.23 2.37
N SER A 91 8.14 6.02 1.41
CA SER A 91 7.29 6.73 0.46
C SER A 91 6.58 5.79 -0.52
N GLN A 92 7.24 4.71 -0.96
CA GLN A 92 6.63 3.67 -1.79
C GLN A 92 5.56 2.91 -1.02
N GLN A 93 5.82 2.52 0.23
CA GLN A 93 4.83 1.86 1.09
C GLN A 93 3.62 2.76 1.40
N GLN A 94 3.84 4.07 1.62
CA GLN A 94 2.72 4.99 1.82
C GLN A 94 1.80 5.07 0.60
N ARG A 95 2.36 5.01 -0.60
CA ARG A 95 1.56 4.93 -1.84
C ARG A 95 0.81 3.61 -1.97
N ASN A 96 1.40 2.51 -1.52
CA ASN A 96 0.80 1.17 -1.51
C ASN A 96 -0.15 0.93 -0.32
N ARG A 97 -0.22 1.83 0.65
CA ARG A 97 -1.21 1.71 1.72
C ARG A 97 -2.59 1.63 1.10
N THR A 98 -3.27 0.50 1.35
CA THR A 98 -4.70 0.39 1.08
C THR A 98 -5.38 1.55 1.78
N ARG A 99 -5.79 2.56 1.03
CA ARG A 99 -6.69 3.58 1.56
C ARG A 99 -7.83 2.78 2.14
N ARG A 100 -8.09 2.95 3.46
CA ARG A 100 -9.20 2.25 4.11
C ARG A 100 -10.36 2.28 3.13
N ALA A 101 -10.98 1.13 2.85
CA ALA A 101 -12.09 1.03 1.89
C ALA A 101 -13.21 2.05 2.18
N ASN A 102 -13.24 2.59 3.40
CA ASN A 102 -14.10 3.68 3.87
C ASN A 102 -13.54 5.09 3.59
N ALA A 103 -12.31 5.23 3.07
CA ALA A 103 -11.66 6.55 2.89
C ALA A 103 -11.66 7.03 1.44
N VAL A 104 -12.13 6.23 0.49
CA VAL A 104 -12.31 6.66 -0.90
C VAL A 104 -13.66 7.38 -1.00
N GLY A 105 -13.60 8.69 -0.82
CA GLY A 105 -14.74 9.56 -1.02
C GLY A 105 -15.69 9.70 0.16
N ALA A 106 -15.84 8.71 1.05
CA ALA A 106 -16.73 8.78 2.20
C ALA A 106 -16.03 8.31 3.49
N CYS A 107 -16.22 9.01 4.59
CA CYS A 107 -15.68 8.70 5.91
C CYS A 107 -16.80 8.77 6.96
N TYR A 108 -16.91 7.76 7.82
CA TYR A 108 -17.84 7.76 8.94
C TYR A 108 -17.34 8.67 10.07
N LEU A 109 -18.23 9.48 10.62
CA LEU A 109 -18.00 10.38 11.75
C LEU A 109 -18.72 9.83 12.99
N PRO A 110 -18.07 9.06 13.86
CA PRO A 110 -18.73 8.36 14.98
C PRO A 110 -19.45 9.30 15.94
N LYS A 111 -18.87 10.48 16.22
CA LYS A 111 -19.44 11.47 17.14
C LYS A 111 -20.75 12.10 16.63
N LYS A 112 -21.00 12.04 15.32
CA LYS A 112 -22.19 12.65 14.69
C LYS A 112 -23.13 11.61 14.11
N ASP A 113 -22.73 10.33 14.15
CA ASP A 113 -23.46 9.23 13.51
C ASP A 113 -23.81 9.56 12.03
N ARG A 114 -22.83 10.06 11.28
CA ARG A 114 -22.99 10.54 9.91
C ARG A 114 -21.82 10.15 9.04
N TRP A 115 -22.05 10.14 7.74
CA TRP A 115 -21.04 9.94 6.72
C TRP A 115 -20.67 11.27 6.07
N GLN A 116 -19.36 11.56 5.95
CA GLN A 116 -18.83 12.74 5.30
C GLN A 116 -18.24 12.35 3.96
N ALA A 117 -18.60 13.08 2.87
CA ALA A 117 -17.97 12.95 1.58
C ALA A 117 -17.00 14.11 1.31
N ARG A 118 -15.82 13.78 0.76
CA ARG A 118 -14.79 14.74 0.31
C ARG A 118 -14.13 14.23 -0.97
N ILE A 119 -13.77 15.15 -1.85
CA ILE A 119 -12.99 14.87 -3.06
C ILE A 119 -11.75 15.78 -3.10
N ASN A 120 -10.63 15.27 -3.64
CA ASN A 120 -9.45 16.10 -3.90
C ASN A 120 -9.46 16.51 -5.37
N ILE A 121 -9.48 17.81 -5.62
CA ILE A 121 -9.39 18.42 -6.96
C ILE A 121 -8.18 19.36 -6.94
N HIS A 122 -7.22 19.16 -7.83
CA HIS A 122 -5.98 19.97 -7.90
C HIS A 122 -5.28 20.15 -6.54
N ALA A 123 -5.08 19.03 -5.82
CA ALA A 123 -4.48 18.97 -4.49
C ALA A 123 -5.27 19.69 -3.37
N ARG A 124 -6.46 20.21 -3.64
CA ARG A 124 -7.36 20.81 -2.64
C ARG A 124 -8.47 19.85 -2.26
N ALA A 125 -8.70 19.70 -0.96
CA ALA A 125 -9.81 18.90 -0.45
C ALA A 125 -11.11 19.71 -0.52
N VAL A 126 -12.07 19.25 -1.30
CA VAL A 126 -13.41 19.85 -1.44
C VAL A 126 -14.39 19.01 -0.61
N PHE A 127 -15.09 19.66 0.29
CA PHE A 127 -16.14 19.06 1.10
C PHE A 127 -17.44 18.98 0.29
N LEU A 128 -18.05 17.77 0.23
CA LEU A 128 -19.25 17.52 -0.57
C LEU A 128 -20.51 17.42 0.29
N GLY A 129 -20.36 17.29 1.61
CA GLY A 129 -21.50 17.23 2.53
C GLY A 129 -21.38 16.13 3.58
N THR A 130 -22.40 16.05 4.42
CA THR A 130 -22.58 15.06 5.47
C THR A 130 -23.92 14.35 5.26
N PHE A 131 -23.92 13.02 5.25
CA PHE A 131 -25.03 12.17 4.82
C PHE A 131 -25.43 11.20 5.93
N LYS A 132 -26.66 10.69 5.87
CA LYS A 132 -27.17 9.70 6.84
C LYS A 132 -26.60 8.31 6.55
N SER A 133 -26.35 7.98 5.29
CA SER A 133 -25.84 6.66 4.89
C SER A 133 -24.51 6.76 4.13
N LYS A 134 -23.78 5.65 4.07
CA LYS A 134 -22.57 5.49 3.28
C LYS A 134 -22.87 5.59 1.79
N GLU A 135 -23.98 5.06 1.37
CA GLU A 135 -24.45 5.00 -0.01
C GLU A 135 -24.69 6.40 -0.56
N GLU A 136 -25.35 7.27 0.20
CA GLU A 136 -25.56 8.69 -0.14
C GLU A 136 -24.23 9.45 -0.26
N ALA A 137 -23.34 9.28 0.71
CA ALA A 137 -22.02 9.90 0.69
C ALA A 137 -21.18 9.46 -0.51
N MET A 138 -21.24 8.17 -0.86
CA MET A 138 -20.56 7.60 -2.02
C MET A 138 -21.19 8.05 -3.34
N ALA A 139 -22.51 8.24 -3.41
CA ALA A 139 -23.19 8.79 -4.58
C ALA A 139 -22.73 10.23 -4.84
N ALA A 140 -22.70 11.08 -3.81
CA ALA A 140 -22.18 12.44 -3.90
C ALA A 140 -20.72 12.48 -4.37
N TYR A 141 -19.88 11.59 -3.85
CA TYR A 141 -18.49 11.47 -4.29
C TYR A 141 -18.37 11.06 -5.77
N ARG A 142 -19.13 10.04 -6.21
CA ARG A 142 -19.12 9.59 -7.62
C ARG A 142 -19.57 10.69 -8.57
N GLY A 143 -20.64 11.40 -8.23
CA GLY A 143 -21.11 12.55 -9.03
C GLY A 143 -20.05 13.65 -9.15
N ALA A 144 -19.45 14.07 -8.03
CA ALA A 144 -18.38 15.07 -8.03
C ALA A 144 -17.13 14.61 -8.82
N ARG A 145 -16.81 13.32 -8.80
CA ARG A 145 -15.69 12.77 -9.56
C ARG A 145 -15.92 12.84 -11.06
N VAL A 146 -17.12 12.51 -11.52
CA VAL A 146 -17.52 12.61 -12.95
C VAL A 146 -17.45 14.08 -13.40
N SER A 147 -18.02 15.00 -12.64
CA SER A 147 -17.98 16.44 -12.93
C SER A 147 -16.55 16.99 -12.99
N ALA A 148 -15.69 16.59 -12.04
CA ALA A 148 -14.28 17.00 -12.05
C ALA A 148 -13.51 16.44 -13.26
N GLN A 149 -13.80 15.23 -13.70
CA GLN A 149 -13.20 14.65 -14.91
C GLN A 149 -13.67 15.36 -16.18
N MET A 150 -14.96 15.74 -16.27
CA MET A 150 -15.48 16.53 -17.40
C MET A 150 -14.85 17.91 -17.48
N ILE A 151 -14.74 18.62 -16.35
CA ILE A 151 -14.09 19.94 -16.28
C ILE A 151 -12.63 19.84 -16.71
N ASN A 152 -11.88 18.88 -16.23
CA ASN A 152 -10.48 18.68 -16.63
C ASN A 152 -10.35 18.41 -18.14
N ARG A 153 -11.26 17.65 -18.73
CA ARG A 153 -11.27 17.39 -20.17
C ARG A 153 -11.51 18.66 -20.97
N ILE A 154 -12.52 19.47 -20.58
CA ILE A 154 -12.83 20.76 -21.22
C ILE A 154 -11.64 21.75 -21.12
N VAL A 155 -10.98 21.81 -19.97
CA VAL A 155 -9.82 22.68 -19.75
C VAL A 155 -8.63 22.24 -20.61
N LEU A 156 -8.39 20.94 -20.78
CA LEU A 156 -7.34 20.41 -21.64
C LEU A 156 -7.64 20.74 -23.12
N ASP A 157 -8.87 20.52 -23.58
CA ASP A 157 -9.28 20.84 -24.94
C ASP A 157 -9.14 22.35 -25.23
N ALA A 158 -9.52 23.22 -24.28
CA ALA A 158 -9.36 24.68 -24.41
C ALA A 158 -7.89 25.13 -24.41
N THR A 159 -7.02 24.40 -23.70
CA THR A 159 -5.58 24.68 -23.68
C THR A 159 -4.90 24.28 -24.98
N GLU A 160 -5.33 23.16 -25.56
CA GLU A 160 -4.84 22.67 -26.86
C GLU A 160 -5.25 23.63 -27.99
N VAL A 161 -6.51 24.10 -28.00
CA VAL A 161 -7.01 25.10 -28.97
C VAL A 161 -6.20 26.39 -28.88
N LYS A 162 -5.91 26.91 -27.67
CA LYS A 162 -5.06 28.12 -27.50
C LYS A 162 -3.65 27.92 -28.02
N ARG A 163 -3.07 26.71 -27.88
CA ARG A 163 -1.74 26.39 -28.35
C ARG A 163 -1.66 26.40 -29.87
N ILE A 164 -2.69 25.86 -30.53
CA ILE A 164 -2.80 25.86 -32.01
C ILE A 164 -2.94 27.27 -32.55
N VAL A 165 -3.81 28.08 -31.96
CA VAL A 165 -4.05 29.46 -32.39
C VAL A 165 -2.84 30.39 -32.15
N SER A 166 -1.95 30.06 -31.20
CA SER A 166 -0.74 30.87 -30.92
C SER A 166 0.46 30.43 -31.75
N SER A 167 0.33 29.43 -32.62
CA SER A 167 1.39 28.90 -33.49
C SER A 167 1.23 29.31 -34.97
N GLU A 168 0.21 30.12 -35.30
CA GLU A 168 0.00 30.82 -36.58
C GLU A 168 0.46 32.32 -36.44
#